data_4aa69c19414ea24dbc2bb33b5392a038
#
_entry.id   4aa69c19414ea24dbc2bb33b5392a038
#
_cell.length_a   1.000
_cell.length_b   1.000
_cell.length_c   1.000
_cell.angle_alpha   90.00
_cell.angle_beta   90.00
_cell.angle_gamma   90.00
#
_symmetry.space_group_name_H-M   'P 1'
#
loop_
_entity.id
_entity.type
_entity.pdbx_description
1 polymer ?
#
loop_
_entity_poly.entity_id
_entity_poly.type
_entity_poly.pdbx_seq_one_letter_code
_entity_poly.pdbx_strand_id
1 'polypeptide(L)' 'MRKNIIGRRVAEARQDCRPALTQDALSGKLAQLGIQLDRAAIAKIENNQRHVFDYELKALSHVLGVNVEWLLGDETR' A
#
# COMPACT_ATOMS: atom_id res chain seq x y z
N MET A 1 -6.76 -17.77 4.19
CA MET A 1 -7.69 -16.65 4.44
C MET A 1 -6.98 -15.33 4.27
N ARG A 2 -7.64 -14.38 3.63
CA ARG A 2 -7.09 -13.04 3.48
C ARG A 2 -7.04 -12.31 4.80
N LYS A 3 -5.92 -11.63 5.04
CA LYS A 3 -5.76 -10.78 6.23
C LYS A 3 -5.98 -9.30 5.93
N ASN A 4 -6.11 -8.95 4.67
CA ASN A 4 -6.52 -7.62 4.25
C ASN A 4 -7.22 -7.74 2.90
N ILE A 5 -7.89 -6.67 2.47
CA ILE A 5 -8.60 -6.65 1.19
C ILE A 5 -7.99 -5.65 0.21
N ILE A 6 -6.87 -5.00 0.59
CA ILE A 6 -6.31 -3.89 -0.18
C ILE A 6 -5.11 -4.31 -1.03
N GLY A 7 -4.59 -5.53 -0.85
CA GLY A 7 -3.28 -5.90 -1.40
C GLY A 7 -3.16 -5.70 -2.89
N ARG A 8 -4.15 -6.15 -3.66
CA ARG A 8 -4.13 -6.03 -5.13
C ARG A 8 -4.08 -4.56 -5.55
N ARG A 9 -4.86 -3.71 -4.89
CA ARG A 9 -4.92 -2.29 -5.24
C ARG A 9 -3.67 -1.54 -4.79
N VAL A 10 -3.05 -1.96 -3.71
CA VAL A 10 -1.73 -1.42 -3.32
C VAL A 10 -0.72 -1.70 -4.43
N ALA A 11 -0.64 -2.93 -4.90
CA ALA A 11 0.29 -3.31 -5.97
C ALA A 11 -0.02 -2.54 -7.26
N GLU A 12 -1.30 -2.45 -7.62
CA GLU A 12 -1.72 -1.73 -8.82
C GLU A 12 -1.35 -0.24 -8.74
N ALA A 13 -1.66 0.42 -7.64
CA ALA A 13 -1.35 1.83 -7.46
C ALA A 13 0.15 2.08 -7.47
N ARG A 14 0.93 1.17 -6.85
CA ARG A 14 2.38 1.28 -6.83
C ARG A 14 2.95 1.22 -8.25
N GLN A 15 2.44 0.31 -9.05
CA GLN A 15 2.89 0.13 -10.44
C GLN A 15 2.41 1.26 -11.35
N ASP A 16 1.31 1.90 -11.00
CA ASP A 16 0.75 3.02 -11.77
C ASP A 16 1.41 4.36 -11.46
N CYS A 17 2.23 4.44 -10.43
CA CYS A 17 2.98 5.65 -10.16
C CYS A 17 3.91 5.97 -11.35
N ARG A 18 4.22 7.25 -11.53
CA ARG A 18 5.13 7.67 -12.60
C ARG A 18 6.27 8.50 -12.03
N PRO A 19 7.49 7.95 -11.98
CA PRO A 19 7.85 6.58 -12.39
C PRO A 19 7.26 5.53 -11.43
N ALA A 20 7.10 4.31 -11.94
CA ALA A 20 6.58 3.22 -11.12
C ALA A 20 7.47 2.99 -9.90
N LEU A 21 6.85 2.71 -8.76
CA LEU A 21 7.59 2.46 -7.52
C LEU A 21 7.87 0.96 -7.36
N THR A 22 9.11 0.64 -6.98
CA THR A 22 9.42 -0.71 -6.50
C THR A 22 8.88 -0.86 -5.08
N GLN A 23 8.84 -2.08 -4.59
CA GLN A 23 8.47 -2.31 -3.18
C GLN A 23 9.47 -1.63 -2.25
N ASP A 24 10.76 -1.65 -2.58
CA ASP A 24 11.79 -0.95 -1.78
C ASP A 24 11.58 0.56 -1.79
N ALA A 25 11.24 1.14 -2.93
CA ALA A 25 11.00 2.58 -3.03
C ALA A 25 9.78 2.97 -2.21
N LEU A 26 8.73 2.15 -2.24
CA LEU A 26 7.54 2.39 -1.42
C LEU A 26 7.89 2.33 0.06
N SER A 27 8.68 1.32 0.46
CA SER A 27 9.16 1.21 1.85
C SER A 27 9.88 2.48 2.29
N GLY A 28 10.79 3.01 1.44
CA GLY A 28 11.53 4.24 1.75
C GLY A 28 10.62 5.45 1.92
N LYS A 29 9.62 5.60 1.06
CA LYS A 29 8.68 6.73 1.16
C LYS A 29 7.82 6.63 2.42
N LEU A 30 7.40 5.42 2.78
CA LEU A 30 6.64 5.23 4.01
C LEU A 30 7.49 5.54 5.24
N ALA A 31 8.76 5.15 5.22
CA ALA A 31 9.68 5.44 6.33
C ALA A 31 9.81 6.95 6.57
N GLN A 32 9.75 7.77 5.53
CA GLN A 32 9.78 9.22 5.66
C GLN A 32 8.58 9.75 6.43
N LEU A 33 7.48 9.01 6.45
CA LEU A 33 6.28 9.34 7.20
C LEU A 33 6.25 8.68 8.58
N GLY A 34 7.33 8.02 8.97
CA GLY A 34 7.41 7.32 10.25
C GLY A 34 6.73 5.95 10.24
N ILE A 35 6.44 5.40 9.07
CA ILE A 35 5.76 4.11 8.92
C ILE A 35 6.80 3.05 8.56
N GLN A 36 7.00 2.09 9.45
CA GLN A 36 8.02 1.05 9.28
C GLN A 36 7.41 -0.18 8.62
N LEU A 37 7.42 -0.20 7.30
CA LEU A 37 7.02 -1.36 6.50
C LEU A 37 8.17 -1.66 5.55
N ASP A 38 8.90 -2.73 5.84
CA ASP A 38 9.99 -3.13 4.95
C ASP A 38 9.44 -3.81 3.70
N ARG A 39 10.33 -4.15 2.78
CA ARG A 39 9.96 -4.79 1.52
C ARG A 39 9.16 -6.07 1.74
N ALA A 40 9.58 -6.89 2.72
CA ALA A 40 8.89 -8.15 3.00
C ALA A 40 7.47 -7.91 3.51
N ALA A 41 7.30 -6.90 4.37
CA ALA A 41 5.97 -6.54 4.88
C ALA A 41 5.06 -6.06 3.74
N ILE A 42 5.60 -5.23 2.84
CA ILE A 42 4.84 -4.74 1.68
C ILE A 42 4.43 -5.91 0.78
N ALA A 43 5.35 -6.85 0.51
CA ALA A 43 5.02 -8.02 -0.29
C ALA A 43 3.89 -8.83 0.34
N LYS A 44 3.91 -9.00 1.66
CA LYS A 44 2.84 -9.71 2.36
C LYS A 44 1.50 -8.98 2.30
N ILE A 45 1.53 -7.65 2.38
CA ILE A 45 0.32 -6.84 2.22
C ILE A 45 -0.26 -7.05 0.82
N GLU A 46 0.58 -6.97 -0.21
CA GLU A 46 0.15 -7.12 -1.60
C GLU A 46 -0.41 -8.51 -1.88
N ASN A 47 0.03 -9.52 -1.15
CA ASN A 47 -0.46 -10.88 -1.27
C ASN A 47 -1.57 -11.21 -0.28
N ASN A 48 -2.11 -10.23 0.43
CA ASN A 48 -3.20 -10.39 1.41
C ASN A 48 -2.82 -11.29 2.58
N GLN A 49 -1.53 -11.34 2.93
CA GLN A 49 -1.01 -12.24 3.95
C GLN A 49 -0.67 -11.53 5.26
N ARG A 50 -0.92 -10.23 5.36
CA ARG A 50 -0.61 -9.43 6.53
C ARG A 50 -1.76 -8.48 6.83
N HIS A 51 -2.10 -8.33 8.10
CA HIS A 51 -3.05 -7.31 8.53
C HIS A 51 -2.46 -5.91 8.30
N VAL A 52 -3.32 -4.94 8.03
CA VAL A 52 -2.92 -3.56 7.79
C VAL A 52 -3.64 -2.69 8.83
N PHE A 53 -2.87 -1.94 9.61
CA PHE A 53 -3.42 -1.02 10.58
C PHE A 53 -3.95 0.24 9.88
N ASP A 54 -4.88 0.92 10.54
CA ASP A 54 -5.52 2.11 9.96
C ASP A 54 -4.51 3.19 9.59
N TYR A 55 -3.51 3.44 10.44
CA TYR A 55 -2.48 4.45 10.14
C TYR A 55 -1.58 4.02 8.98
N GLU A 56 -1.39 2.72 8.78
CA GLU A 56 -0.66 2.21 7.63
C GLU A 56 -1.46 2.42 6.35
N LEU A 57 -2.75 2.14 6.41
CA LEU A 57 -3.66 2.36 5.28
C LEU A 57 -3.66 3.83 4.86
N LYS A 58 -3.74 4.73 5.83
CA LYS A 58 -3.70 6.17 5.57
C LYS A 58 -2.39 6.58 4.89
N ALA A 59 -1.26 6.07 5.39
CA ALA A 59 0.04 6.38 4.82
C ALA A 59 0.18 5.83 3.39
N LEU A 60 -0.30 4.62 3.15
CA LEU A 60 -0.31 4.03 1.81
C LEU A 60 -1.12 4.88 0.84
N SER A 61 -2.30 5.31 1.24
CA SER A 61 -3.15 6.19 0.46
C SER A 61 -2.40 7.47 0.08
N HIS A 62 -1.74 8.09 1.06
CA HIS A 62 -1.00 9.32 0.84
C HIS A 62 0.16 9.14 -0.14
N VAL A 63 1.00 8.14 0.09
CA VAL A 63 2.19 7.92 -0.75
C VAL A 63 1.81 7.52 -2.16
N LEU A 64 0.77 6.68 -2.30
CA LEU A 64 0.35 6.17 -3.60
C LEU A 64 -0.54 7.15 -4.36
N GLY A 65 -1.01 8.22 -3.70
CA GLY A 65 -1.85 9.23 -4.34
C GLY A 65 -3.22 8.72 -4.71
N VAL A 66 -3.78 7.81 -3.93
CA VAL A 66 -5.10 7.25 -4.15
C VAL A 66 -5.95 7.40 -2.90
N ASN A 67 -7.27 7.37 -3.07
CA ASN A 67 -8.19 7.46 -1.95
C ASN A 67 -8.19 6.19 -1.12
N VAL A 68 -8.38 6.32 0.19
CA VAL A 68 -8.54 5.17 1.08
C VAL A 68 -9.71 4.30 0.61
N GLU A 69 -10.80 4.93 0.21
CA GLU A 69 -12.00 4.21 -0.27
C GLU A 69 -11.67 3.33 -1.48
N TRP A 70 -10.88 3.87 -2.40
CA TRP A 70 -10.47 3.08 -3.56
C TRP A 70 -9.63 1.88 -3.15
N LEU A 71 -8.70 2.05 -2.20
CA LEU A 71 -7.91 0.93 -1.69
C LEU A 71 -8.80 -0.13 -1.05
N LEU A 72 -9.89 0.29 -0.41
CA LEU A 72 -10.82 -0.63 0.26
C LEU A 72 -11.79 -1.30 -0.71
N GLY A 73 -11.73 -0.98 -2.00
CA GLY A 73 -12.51 -1.68 -3.01
C GLY A 73 -13.59 -0.87 -3.70
N ASP A 74 -13.73 0.41 -3.34
CA ASP A 74 -14.70 1.28 -4.02
C ASP A 74 -14.23 1.61 -5.43
N GLU A 75 -15.15 1.86 -6.34
CA GLU A 75 -14.86 2.06 -7.75
C GLU A 75 -14.14 3.37 -8.05
N THR A 76 -14.42 4.41 -7.28
CA THR A 76 -13.88 5.74 -7.54
C THR A 76 -12.44 5.86 -7.05
N ARG A 77 -11.55 6.24 -7.96
CA ARG A 77 -10.13 6.39 -7.66
C ARG A 77 -9.70 7.84 -7.29
#